data_6e5ed4925f9e4d743f44cf0107c1c59b
#
_entry.id   6e5ed4925f9e4d743f44cf0107c1c59b
#
_cell.length_a   1.000
_cell.length_b   1.000
_cell.length_c   1.000
_cell.angle_alpha   90.00
_cell.angle_beta   90.00
_cell.angle_gamma   90.00
#
_symmetry.space_group_name_H-M   'P 1'
#
loop_
_entity.id
_entity.type
_entity.pdbx_description
1 polymer ?
#
loop_
_entity_poly.entity_id
_entity_poly.type
_entity_poly.pdbx_seq_one_letter_code
_entity_poly.pdbx_strand_id
1 'polypeptide(L)'
;ALDVGQGDSLLICFPDSKLMLVDGGGVLSFGPHPTTRLDIGEDVVSPYLWSRSIRKIDVVVLTHAHDDHAGGLPAVIENFHPSQLWTGATPSSAAWSAVRSKARSENVKILKLSSGHSFDFGGARIEVISPPADYVPSASPVNNDSLGLRITYRQRSFLLTGDMEKPMERRALTDGQPLRADILKVGHHGSNTSSIDPFLDAVSPQFAIISDGFENSFRHPHPKVLERLAAHHAGILRTDRDGMVTVRTDGRRISIETFRLH
;
A
#
# COMPACT_ATOMS: atom_id res chain seq x y z
N ALA A 1 -1.57 -8.58 -2.74
CA ALA A 1 -0.22 -8.03 -2.60
C ALA A 1 0.68 -8.78 -3.57
N LEU A 2 1.39 -8.07 -4.40
CA LEU A 2 2.43 -8.62 -5.26
C LEU A 2 3.68 -8.90 -4.42
N ASP A 3 4.43 -9.91 -4.79
CA ASP A 3 5.75 -10.13 -4.22
C ASP A 3 6.76 -9.29 -5.01
N VAL A 4 7.08 -8.13 -4.47
CA VAL A 4 8.04 -7.16 -5.05
C VAL A 4 9.35 -7.08 -4.26
N GLY A 5 9.58 -8.07 -3.38
CA GLY A 5 10.65 -8.02 -2.39
C GLY A 5 10.32 -7.04 -1.27
N GLN A 6 11.31 -6.28 -0.80
CA GLN A 6 11.07 -5.27 0.22
C GLN A 6 10.34 -4.08 -0.39
N GLY A 7 9.12 -3.79 0.08
CA GLY A 7 8.27 -2.71 -0.41
C GLY A 7 6.82 -3.13 -0.62
N ASP A 8 6.01 -2.22 -1.11
CA ASP A 8 4.58 -2.45 -1.36
C ASP A 8 4.22 -2.34 -2.84
N SER A 9 3.39 -3.28 -3.31
CA SER A 9 2.63 -3.14 -4.55
C SER A 9 1.35 -3.94 -4.45
N LEU A 10 0.20 -3.26 -4.45
CA LEU A 10 -1.11 -3.87 -4.23
C LEU A 10 -2.02 -3.61 -5.43
N LEU A 11 -2.34 -4.64 -6.20
CA LEU A 11 -3.33 -4.54 -7.28
C LEU A 11 -4.74 -4.78 -6.70
N ILE A 12 -5.66 -3.86 -6.96
CA ILE A 12 -7.06 -3.93 -6.55
C ILE A 12 -7.95 -3.93 -7.77
N CYS A 13 -8.70 -5.01 -7.95
CA CYS A 13 -9.70 -5.15 -9.00
C CYS A 13 -11.09 -4.90 -8.40
N PHE A 14 -11.76 -3.86 -8.88
CA PHE A 14 -13.07 -3.44 -8.39
C PHE A 14 -14.22 -4.16 -9.10
N PRO A 15 -15.43 -4.18 -8.48
CA PRO A 15 -16.60 -4.85 -9.05
C PRO A 15 -17.01 -4.39 -10.45
N ASP A 16 -16.78 -3.12 -10.80
CA ASP A 16 -17.07 -2.56 -12.12
C ASP A 16 -15.90 -2.69 -13.11
N SER A 17 -14.92 -3.54 -12.79
CA SER A 17 -13.71 -3.80 -13.57
C SER A 17 -12.67 -2.68 -13.59
N LYS A 18 -12.84 -1.62 -12.79
CA LYS A 18 -11.78 -0.63 -12.58
C LYS A 18 -10.61 -1.25 -11.83
N LEU A 19 -9.43 -0.75 -12.15
CA LEU A 19 -8.18 -1.22 -11.56
C LEU A 19 -7.46 -0.08 -10.84
N MET A 20 -6.99 -0.38 -9.64
CA MET A 20 -6.15 0.51 -8.85
C MET A 20 -4.86 -0.23 -8.48
N LEU A 21 -3.72 0.42 -8.66
CA LEU A 21 -2.45 -0.05 -8.11
C LEU A 21 -2.04 0.89 -6.98
N VAL A 22 -1.81 0.34 -5.80
CA VAL A 22 -1.29 1.06 -4.63
C VAL A 22 0.18 0.71 -4.50
N ASP A 23 1.03 1.69 -4.65
CA ASP A 23 2.48 1.63 -4.68
C ASP A 23 3.05 0.73 -5.80
N GLY A 24 4.28 0.96 -6.16
CA GLY A 24 4.95 0.28 -7.26
C GLY A 24 6.13 -0.59 -6.84
N GLY A 25 6.35 -0.73 -5.53
CA GLY A 25 7.60 -1.28 -5.05
C GLY A 25 8.79 -0.39 -5.40
N GLY A 26 9.97 -0.90 -5.21
CA GLY A 26 11.20 -0.22 -5.57
C GLY A 26 12.40 -0.81 -4.84
N VAL A 27 13.59 -0.45 -5.28
CA VAL A 27 14.82 -0.89 -4.65
C VAL A 27 15.33 0.22 -3.75
N LEU A 28 15.47 -0.07 -2.45
CA LEU A 28 16.10 0.86 -1.52
C LEU A 28 17.55 1.07 -1.90
N SER A 29 17.89 2.30 -2.26
CA SER A 29 19.25 2.68 -2.63
C SER A 29 19.99 3.23 -1.42
N PHE A 30 20.97 2.49 -0.91
CA PHE A 30 21.88 2.94 0.14
C PHE A 30 23.16 3.49 -0.50
N GLY A 31 23.24 4.83 -0.64
CA GLY A 31 24.43 5.51 -1.14
C GLY A 31 24.21 6.35 -2.41
N PRO A 32 25.24 7.08 -2.85
CA PRO A 32 25.13 8.05 -3.94
C PRO A 32 24.97 7.42 -5.34
N HIS A 33 25.14 6.11 -5.48
CA HIS A 33 24.98 5.41 -6.76
C HIS A 33 24.11 4.16 -6.56
N PRO A 34 23.04 3.97 -7.35
CA PRO A 34 22.27 2.76 -7.32
C PRO A 34 23.17 1.59 -7.76
N THR A 35 23.26 0.55 -6.92
CA THR A 35 24.08 -0.66 -7.20
C THR A 35 23.36 -1.66 -8.10
N THR A 36 22.08 -1.46 -8.38
CA THR A 36 21.26 -2.35 -9.20
C THR A 36 20.62 -1.59 -10.37
N ARG A 37 20.46 -2.29 -11.50
CA ARG A 37 19.70 -1.83 -12.66
C ARG A 37 18.23 -2.28 -12.59
N LEU A 38 17.86 -3.01 -11.55
CA LEU A 38 16.51 -3.55 -11.40
C LEU A 38 15.53 -2.40 -11.14
N ASP A 39 14.53 -2.26 -12.00
CA ASP A 39 13.35 -1.40 -11.81
C ASP A 39 12.16 -2.30 -11.48
N ILE A 40 11.68 -2.24 -10.25
CA ILE A 40 10.58 -3.11 -9.80
C ILE A 40 9.30 -2.87 -10.61
N GLY A 41 9.04 -1.64 -11.01
CA GLY A 41 7.89 -1.31 -11.87
C GLY A 41 7.99 -1.96 -13.25
N GLU A 42 9.16 -1.88 -13.87
CA GLU A 42 9.41 -2.43 -15.21
C GLU A 42 9.63 -3.95 -15.19
N ASP A 43 10.46 -4.44 -14.26
CA ASP A 43 10.94 -5.81 -14.29
C ASP A 43 10.05 -6.81 -13.54
N VAL A 44 9.16 -6.33 -12.63
CA VAL A 44 8.31 -7.18 -11.80
C VAL A 44 6.83 -6.85 -11.98
N VAL A 45 6.42 -5.61 -11.69
CA VAL A 45 5.00 -5.23 -11.68
C VAL A 45 4.42 -5.25 -13.10
N SER A 46 5.09 -4.63 -14.07
CA SER A 46 4.58 -4.57 -15.44
C SER A 46 4.46 -5.95 -16.10
N PRO A 47 5.45 -6.84 -16.04
CA PRO A 47 5.33 -8.21 -16.57
C PRO A 47 4.18 -8.99 -15.91
N TYR A 48 4.00 -8.87 -14.58
CA TYR A 48 2.88 -9.49 -13.90
C TYR A 48 1.54 -8.99 -14.46
N LEU A 49 1.35 -7.68 -14.57
CA LEU A 49 0.12 -7.08 -15.09
C LEU A 49 -0.15 -7.51 -16.54
N TRP A 50 0.88 -7.52 -17.39
CA TRP A 50 0.75 -7.99 -18.78
C TRP A 50 0.40 -9.47 -18.86
N SER A 51 0.96 -10.32 -17.99
CA SER A 51 0.62 -11.74 -17.92
C SER A 51 -0.86 -11.97 -17.57
N ARG A 52 -1.48 -11.02 -16.88
CA ARG A 52 -2.92 -11.01 -16.55
C ARG A 52 -3.76 -10.29 -17.62
N SER A 53 -3.17 -9.99 -18.78
CA SER A 53 -3.81 -9.24 -19.89
C SER A 53 -4.27 -7.84 -19.50
N ILE A 54 -3.73 -7.26 -18.44
CA ILE A 54 -3.99 -5.88 -18.04
C ILE A 54 -3.14 -4.99 -18.94
N ARG A 55 -3.78 -4.01 -19.57
CA ARG A 55 -3.13 -3.03 -20.47
C ARG A 55 -3.34 -1.60 -20.01
N LYS A 56 -4.22 -1.37 -19.04
CA LYS A 56 -4.55 -0.07 -18.48
C LYS A 56 -4.87 -0.19 -17.00
N ILE A 57 -4.51 0.81 -16.22
CA ILE A 57 -4.90 1.01 -14.83
C ILE A 57 -5.69 2.31 -14.74
N ASP A 58 -6.78 2.36 -13.97
CA ASP A 58 -7.59 3.56 -13.84
C ASP A 58 -6.95 4.55 -12.87
N VAL A 59 -6.44 4.04 -11.74
CA VAL A 59 -5.84 4.85 -10.67
C VAL A 59 -4.56 4.21 -10.18
N VAL A 60 -3.53 5.03 -10.05
CA VAL A 60 -2.33 4.71 -9.26
C VAL A 60 -2.41 5.48 -7.95
N VAL A 61 -2.05 4.85 -6.86
CA VAL A 61 -1.94 5.46 -5.53
C VAL A 61 -0.49 5.43 -5.10
N LEU A 62 0.03 6.56 -4.66
CA LEU A 62 1.29 6.64 -3.92
C LEU A 62 0.97 6.89 -2.46
N THR A 63 1.27 5.92 -1.60
CA THR A 63 1.05 6.08 -0.16
C THR A 63 1.97 7.14 0.40
N HIS A 64 3.27 7.01 0.19
CA HIS A 64 4.29 7.99 0.57
C HIS A 64 5.54 7.86 -0.32
N ALA A 65 6.44 8.84 -0.24
CA ALA A 65 7.50 9.02 -1.24
C ALA A 65 8.85 8.38 -0.86
N HIS A 66 8.83 7.18 -0.23
CA HIS A 66 10.02 6.34 -0.09
C HIS A 66 10.22 5.47 -1.34
N ASP A 67 11.46 5.08 -1.60
CA ASP A 67 11.84 4.37 -2.84
C ASP A 67 11.14 3.01 -2.97
N ASP A 68 10.95 2.26 -1.88
CA ASP A 68 10.29 0.96 -1.84
C ASP A 68 8.76 1.01 -2.04
N HIS A 69 8.20 2.20 -2.20
CA HIS A 69 6.80 2.44 -2.58
C HIS A 69 6.68 3.18 -3.92
N ALA A 70 7.52 4.20 -4.11
CA ALA A 70 7.44 5.12 -5.25
C ALA A 70 8.29 4.66 -6.43
N GLY A 71 9.34 3.86 -6.20
CA GLY A 71 10.42 3.60 -7.17
C GLY A 71 9.93 3.01 -8.49
N GLY A 72 9.02 2.05 -8.45
CA GLY A 72 8.46 1.42 -9.65
C GLY A 72 7.32 2.18 -10.31
N LEU A 73 6.76 3.22 -9.66
CA LEU A 73 5.60 3.93 -10.20
C LEU A 73 5.86 4.67 -11.53
N PRO A 74 7.04 5.25 -11.81
CA PRO A 74 7.29 5.87 -13.10
C PRO A 74 7.09 4.90 -14.27
N ALA A 75 7.62 3.68 -14.18
CA ALA A 75 7.43 2.64 -15.21
C ALA A 75 5.96 2.21 -15.32
N VAL A 76 5.29 2.02 -14.19
CA VAL A 76 3.86 1.67 -14.18
C VAL A 76 3.01 2.76 -14.83
N ILE A 77 3.26 4.03 -14.54
CA ILE A 77 2.53 5.15 -15.15
C ILE A 77 2.74 5.18 -16.67
N GLU A 78 3.97 4.96 -17.13
CA GLU A 78 4.30 4.89 -18.55
C GLU A 78 3.63 3.71 -19.26
N ASN A 79 3.66 2.53 -18.64
CA ASN A 79 3.19 1.31 -19.27
C ASN A 79 1.66 1.13 -19.25
N PHE A 80 0.97 1.73 -18.28
CA PHE A 80 -0.48 1.49 -18.05
C PHE A 80 -1.35 2.74 -18.10
N HIS A 81 -0.79 3.93 -18.35
CA HIS A 81 -1.48 5.20 -18.62
C HIS A 81 -2.68 5.46 -17.69
N PRO A 82 -2.48 5.52 -16.35
CA PRO A 82 -3.57 5.77 -15.41
C PRO A 82 -4.19 7.16 -15.64
N SER A 83 -5.49 7.28 -15.41
CA SER A 83 -6.16 8.57 -15.49
C SER A 83 -5.89 9.48 -14.29
N GLN A 84 -5.59 8.87 -13.15
CA GLN A 84 -5.38 9.57 -11.88
C GLN A 84 -4.21 8.97 -11.09
N LEU A 85 -3.52 9.86 -10.37
CA LEU A 85 -2.56 9.53 -9.32
C LEU A 85 -3.09 10.13 -8.00
N TRP A 86 -3.41 9.28 -7.04
CA TRP A 86 -3.82 9.73 -5.71
C TRP A 86 -2.62 9.74 -4.77
N THR A 87 -2.50 10.79 -3.99
CA THR A 87 -1.38 10.96 -3.04
C THR A 87 -1.88 11.54 -1.72
N GLY A 88 -1.17 11.24 -0.64
CA GLY A 88 -1.27 11.94 0.63
C GLY A 88 -0.33 13.14 0.71
N ALA A 89 0.49 13.18 1.76
CA ALA A 89 1.57 14.14 1.89
C ALA A 89 2.76 13.74 1.01
N THR A 90 3.28 14.68 0.24
CA THR A 90 4.38 14.44 -0.70
C THR A 90 5.48 15.48 -0.53
N PRO A 91 6.32 15.38 0.52
CA PRO A 91 7.52 16.20 0.67
C PRO A 91 8.46 16.07 -0.53
N SER A 92 9.35 17.06 -0.70
CA SER A 92 10.31 17.01 -1.80
C SER A 92 11.29 15.85 -1.63
N SER A 93 11.38 15.02 -2.67
CA SER A 93 12.34 13.92 -2.77
C SER A 93 12.62 13.59 -4.22
N ALA A 94 13.68 12.83 -4.47
CA ALA A 94 13.99 12.32 -5.81
C ALA A 94 12.87 11.40 -6.31
N ALA A 95 12.40 10.48 -5.47
CA ALA A 95 11.32 9.56 -5.79
C ALA A 95 10.01 10.30 -6.15
N TRP A 96 9.57 11.25 -5.32
CA TRP A 96 8.40 12.07 -5.65
C TRP A 96 8.58 12.86 -6.95
N SER A 97 9.78 13.43 -7.15
CA SER A 97 10.07 14.21 -8.36
C SER A 97 9.98 13.37 -9.63
N ALA A 98 10.48 12.13 -9.60
CA ALA A 98 10.37 11.19 -10.71
C ALA A 98 8.91 10.82 -11.00
N VAL A 99 8.15 10.40 -9.99
CA VAL A 99 6.71 10.05 -10.12
C VAL A 99 5.91 11.23 -10.66
N ARG A 100 6.11 12.43 -10.07
CA ARG A 100 5.39 13.65 -10.49
C ARG A 100 5.73 14.07 -11.93
N SER A 101 7.01 13.95 -12.32
CA SER A 101 7.46 14.27 -13.68
C SER A 101 6.80 13.33 -14.70
N LYS A 102 6.83 12.01 -14.41
CA LYS A 102 6.20 11.00 -15.27
C LYS A 102 4.68 11.20 -15.34
N ALA A 103 4.01 11.43 -14.20
CA ALA A 103 2.57 11.70 -14.20
C ALA A 103 2.19 12.92 -15.05
N ARG A 104 3.01 13.98 -15.04
CA ARG A 104 2.80 15.16 -15.89
C ARG A 104 3.01 14.88 -17.37
N SER A 105 4.08 14.15 -17.74
CA SER A 105 4.36 13.82 -19.14
C SER A 105 3.26 12.93 -19.76
N GLU A 106 2.65 12.06 -18.94
CA GLU A 106 1.54 11.19 -19.36
C GLU A 106 0.14 11.82 -19.15
N ASN A 107 0.05 13.12 -18.79
CA ASN A 107 -1.21 13.83 -18.51
C ASN A 107 -2.07 13.19 -17.43
N VAL A 108 -1.46 12.53 -16.44
CA VAL A 108 -2.15 11.93 -15.30
C VAL A 108 -2.59 13.01 -14.31
N LYS A 109 -3.87 13.01 -13.94
CA LYS A 109 -4.40 13.96 -12.96
C LYS A 109 -3.95 13.59 -11.55
N ILE A 110 -3.16 14.45 -10.91
CA ILE A 110 -2.72 14.27 -9.52
C ILE A 110 -3.80 14.81 -8.57
N LEU A 111 -4.27 13.96 -7.67
CA LEU A 111 -5.24 14.30 -6.61
C LEU A 111 -4.60 14.10 -5.25
N LYS A 112 -4.52 15.18 -4.48
CA LYS A 112 -4.08 15.13 -3.08
C LYS A 112 -5.28 14.84 -2.18
N LEU A 113 -5.20 13.77 -1.38
CA LEU A 113 -6.24 13.31 -0.48
C LEU A 113 -5.77 13.44 0.98
N SER A 114 -6.74 13.58 1.88
CA SER A 114 -6.52 13.59 3.34
C SER A 114 -7.70 12.92 4.04
N SER A 115 -7.56 12.58 5.30
CA SER A 115 -8.64 11.98 6.08
C SER A 115 -9.89 12.85 6.07
N GLY A 116 -11.05 12.19 6.12
CA GLY A 116 -12.36 12.81 5.93
C GLY A 116 -12.85 12.80 4.49
N HIS A 117 -11.98 12.63 3.47
CA HIS A 117 -12.47 12.36 2.12
C HIS A 117 -13.09 10.96 2.05
N SER A 118 -14.26 10.89 1.43
CA SER A 118 -15.02 9.65 1.29
C SER A 118 -15.85 9.72 0.02
N PHE A 119 -15.69 8.73 -0.87
CA PHE A 119 -16.32 8.71 -2.19
C PHE A 119 -16.47 7.27 -2.71
N ASP A 120 -17.32 7.10 -3.70
CA ASP A 120 -17.49 5.79 -4.36
C ASP A 120 -16.56 5.67 -5.57
N PHE A 121 -15.90 4.53 -5.69
CA PHE A 121 -15.06 4.20 -6.82
C PHE A 121 -15.14 2.70 -7.12
N GLY A 122 -15.34 2.37 -8.38
CA GLY A 122 -15.33 0.97 -8.81
C GLY A 122 -16.46 0.10 -8.24
N GLY A 123 -17.53 0.69 -7.72
CA GLY A 123 -18.60 -0.04 -7.03
C GLY A 123 -18.27 -0.35 -5.55
N ALA A 124 -17.22 0.24 -5.02
CA ALA A 124 -16.86 0.18 -3.61
C ALA A 124 -16.77 1.58 -2.99
N ARG A 125 -16.90 1.68 -1.68
CA ARG A 125 -16.72 2.91 -0.92
C ARG A 125 -15.26 3.05 -0.53
N ILE A 126 -14.66 4.20 -0.82
CA ILE A 126 -13.31 4.59 -0.42
C ILE A 126 -13.42 5.63 0.70
N GLU A 127 -12.70 5.41 1.77
CA GLU A 127 -12.56 6.34 2.89
C GLU A 127 -11.07 6.58 3.14
N VAL A 128 -10.67 7.84 3.18
CA VAL A 128 -9.28 8.22 3.46
C VAL A 128 -9.09 8.35 4.95
N ILE A 129 -8.15 7.57 5.50
CA ILE A 129 -7.89 7.47 6.93
C ILE A 129 -6.76 8.40 7.37
N SER A 130 -5.78 8.58 6.51
CA SER A 130 -4.59 9.42 6.72
C SER A 130 -4.05 9.98 5.41
N PRO A 131 -3.20 11.03 5.43
CA PRO A 131 -2.91 11.87 6.59
C PRO A 131 -4.10 12.80 6.94
N PRO A 132 -4.17 13.36 8.17
CA PRO A 132 -5.16 14.37 8.52
C PRO A 132 -5.03 15.64 7.64
N ALA A 133 -6.14 16.37 7.49
CA ALA A 133 -6.14 17.58 6.67
C ALA A 133 -5.20 18.68 7.21
N ASP A 134 -4.97 18.70 8.52
CA ASP A 134 -4.06 19.60 9.23
C ASP A 134 -2.63 19.06 9.37
N TYR A 135 -2.33 17.91 8.75
CA TYR A 135 -1.00 17.31 8.79
C TYR A 135 0.03 18.19 8.06
N VAL A 136 1.09 18.53 8.76
CA VAL A 136 2.23 19.27 8.21
C VAL A 136 3.37 18.27 7.98
N PRO A 137 3.69 17.95 6.73
CA PRO A 137 4.79 17.04 6.44
C PRO A 137 6.13 17.64 6.79
N SER A 138 7.11 16.81 7.12
CA SER A 138 8.50 17.22 7.30
C SER A 138 9.16 17.64 5.97
N ALA A 139 10.39 18.16 6.03
CA ALA A 139 11.12 18.56 4.82
C ALA A 139 11.46 17.39 3.91
N SER A 140 11.63 16.19 4.49
CA SER A 140 11.91 14.94 3.79
C SER A 140 10.77 13.95 4.02
N PRO A 141 10.55 12.97 3.12
CA PRO A 141 9.54 11.93 3.29
C PRO A 141 9.75 11.14 4.58
N VAL A 142 8.64 10.83 5.24
CA VAL A 142 8.59 9.95 6.41
C VAL A 142 7.42 9.00 6.27
N ASN A 143 7.46 7.87 6.99
CA ASN A 143 6.43 6.82 6.93
C ASN A 143 5.02 7.36 7.27
N ASN A 144 4.92 8.32 8.18
CA ASN A 144 3.64 8.91 8.57
C ASN A 144 3.05 9.90 7.54
N ASP A 145 3.72 10.14 6.39
CA ASP A 145 3.12 10.81 5.23
C ASP A 145 2.09 9.93 4.51
N SER A 146 2.01 8.65 4.89
CA SER A 146 1.25 7.61 4.21
C SER A 146 -0.23 7.94 4.02
N LEU A 147 -0.68 7.84 2.77
CA LEU A 147 -2.09 7.83 2.40
C LEU A 147 -2.70 6.49 2.81
N GLY A 148 -3.44 6.47 3.90
CA GLY A 148 -4.19 5.32 4.36
C GLY A 148 -5.58 5.29 3.74
N LEU A 149 -5.97 4.14 3.19
CA LEU A 149 -7.27 3.94 2.54
C LEU A 149 -8.05 2.80 3.19
N ARG A 150 -9.31 3.03 3.50
CA ARG A 150 -10.27 1.98 3.80
C ARG A 150 -11.18 1.78 2.61
N ILE A 151 -11.27 0.54 2.12
CA ILE A 151 -12.08 0.16 0.95
C ILE A 151 -13.17 -0.78 1.44
N THR A 152 -14.42 -0.41 1.22
CA THR A 152 -15.57 -1.23 1.64
C THR A 152 -16.37 -1.67 0.42
N TYR A 153 -16.55 -2.97 0.28
CA TYR A 153 -17.45 -3.57 -0.70
C TYR A 153 -18.50 -4.42 0.00
N ARG A 154 -19.73 -3.93 0.02
CA ARG A 154 -20.86 -4.55 0.75
C ARG A 154 -20.52 -4.74 2.23
N GLN A 155 -20.34 -6.01 2.68
CA GLN A 155 -20.08 -6.36 4.09
C GLN A 155 -18.59 -6.57 4.38
N ARG A 156 -17.71 -6.40 3.41
CA ARG A 156 -16.28 -6.64 3.56
C ARG A 156 -15.47 -5.37 3.37
N SER A 157 -14.43 -5.26 4.18
CA SER A 157 -13.57 -4.09 4.18
C SER A 157 -12.10 -4.43 4.26
N PHE A 158 -11.31 -3.56 3.64
CA PHE A 158 -9.86 -3.64 3.58
C PHE A 158 -9.29 -2.33 4.10
N LEU A 159 -8.29 -2.40 4.95
CA LEU A 159 -7.53 -1.24 5.41
C LEU A 159 -6.11 -1.32 4.89
N LEU A 160 -5.73 -0.36 4.07
CA LEU A 160 -4.41 -0.20 3.48
C LEU A 160 -3.74 0.98 4.17
N THR A 161 -2.70 0.73 4.93
CA THR A 161 -2.09 1.73 5.82
C THR A 161 -0.84 2.37 5.24
N GLY A 162 -0.31 1.85 4.09
CA GLY A 162 1.05 2.16 3.68
C GLY A 162 2.00 1.84 4.83
N ASP A 163 2.82 2.79 5.20
CA ASP A 163 3.79 2.66 6.30
C ASP A 163 3.43 3.46 7.54
N MET A 164 2.13 3.67 7.78
CA MET A 164 1.67 4.32 9.02
C MET A 164 2.34 3.69 10.25
N GLU A 165 2.89 4.55 11.09
CA GLU A 165 3.50 4.18 12.36
C GLU A 165 2.64 4.62 13.56
N LYS A 166 3.06 4.23 14.76
CA LYS A 166 2.37 4.52 16.04
C LYS A 166 1.82 5.95 16.18
N PRO A 167 2.54 7.02 15.79
CA PRO A 167 1.99 8.38 15.89
C PRO A 167 0.74 8.57 15.05
N MET A 168 0.75 8.09 13.79
CA MET A 168 -0.38 8.23 12.88
C MET A 168 -1.51 7.27 13.23
N GLU A 169 -1.21 6.05 13.70
CA GLU A 169 -2.21 5.10 14.23
C GLU A 169 -2.97 5.72 15.43
N ARG A 170 -2.25 6.33 16.38
CA ARG A 170 -2.86 7.04 17.51
C ARG A 170 -3.70 8.24 17.06
N ARG A 171 -3.21 8.98 16.06
CA ARG A 171 -3.95 10.11 15.50
C ARG A 171 -5.25 9.64 14.86
N ALA A 172 -5.24 8.58 14.07
CA ALA A 172 -6.42 8.01 13.45
C ALA A 172 -7.45 7.53 14.50
N LEU A 173 -7.00 6.93 15.61
CA LEU A 173 -7.85 6.56 16.74
C LEU A 173 -8.47 7.78 17.41
N THR A 174 -7.68 8.81 17.71
CA THR A 174 -8.14 10.05 18.37
C THR A 174 -9.14 10.80 17.50
N ASP A 175 -8.91 10.84 16.19
CA ASP A 175 -9.79 11.50 15.23
C ASP A 175 -11.06 10.68 14.91
N GLY A 176 -11.21 9.48 15.51
CA GLY A 176 -12.39 8.63 15.33
C GLY A 176 -12.55 8.11 13.91
N GLN A 177 -11.43 7.86 13.21
CA GLN A 177 -11.49 7.34 11.85
C GLN A 177 -12.16 5.96 11.78
N PRO A 178 -12.84 5.60 10.68
CA PRO A 178 -13.47 4.31 10.50
C PRO A 178 -12.42 3.23 10.23
N LEU A 179 -11.83 2.65 11.28
CA LEU A 179 -10.69 1.72 11.17
C LEU A 179 -11.09 0.27 10.97
N ARG A 180 -12.30 -0.14 11.41
CA ARG A 180 -12.70 -1.56 11.36
C ARG A 180 -12.59 -2.13 9.95
N ALA A 181 -11.84 -3.24 9.80
CA ALA A 181 -11.62 -3.89 8.52
C ALA A 181 -11.39 -5.40 8.67
N ASP A 182 -11.88 -6.19 7.71
CA ASP A 182 -11.67 -7.64 7.67
C ASP A 182 -10.23 -7.99 7.29
N ILE A 183 -9.65 -7.20 6.40
CA ILE A 183 -8.28 -7.38 5.90
C ILE A 183 -7.47 -6.12 6.22
N LEU A 184 -6.34 -6.31 6.89
CA LEU A 184 -5.37 -5.27 7.18
C LEU A 184 -4.11 -5.49 6.35
N LYS A 185 -3.69 -4.52 5.50
CA LYS A 185 -2.29 -4.43 5.09
C LYS A 185 -1.52 -3.80 6.26
N VAL A 186 -0.64 -4.57 6.85
CA VAL A 186 0.13 -4.18 8.03
C VAL A 186 1.08 -3.03 7.70
N GLY A 187 1.10 -2.02 8.54
CA GLY A 187 1.93 -0.84 8.33
C GLY A 187 3.43 -1.15 8.39
N HIS A 188 4.20 -0.44 7.57
CA HIS A 188 5.66 -0.44 7.57
C HIS A 188 6.26 -1.86 7.57
N HIS A 189 5.76 -2.70 6.65
CA HIS A 189 6.25 -4.08 6.44
C HIS A 189 6.32 -4.94 7.71
N GLY A 190 5.49 -4.63 8.71
CA GLY A 190 5.55 -5.29 10.00
C GLY A 190 6.68 -4.79 10.92
N SER A 191 7.14 -3.56 10.77
CA SER A 191 8.07 -2.90 11.69
C SER A 191 7.48 -2.77 13.10
N ASN A 192 8.31 -2.91 14.13
CA ASN A 192 7.85 -2.68 15.51
C ASN A 192 7.42 -1.24 15.81
N THR A 193 7.60 -0.33 14.85
CA THR A 193 7.12 1.06 14.94
C THR A 193 5.64 1.21 14.61
N SER A 194 4.98 0.16 14.10
CA SER A 194 3.56 0.12 13.70
C SER A 194 2.75 -0.92 14.47
N SER A 195 1.47 -1.01 14.16
CA SER A 195 0.52 -2.04 14.61
C SER A 195 0.42 -2.13 16.14
N ILE A 196 0.11 -0.99 16.80
CA ILE A 196 -0.09 -0.97 18.25
C ILE A 196 -1.40 -1.68 18.64
N ASP A 197 -1.46 -2.25 19.86
CA ASP A 197 -2.65 -2.98 20.31
C ASP A 197 -3.95 -2.17 20.22
N PRO A 198 -4.05 -0.89 20.64
CA PRO A 198 -5.28 -0.12 20.48
C PRO A 198 -5.72 0.06 19.03
N PHE A 199 -4.77 0.12 18.08
CA PHE A 199 -5.08 0.19 16.66
C PHE A 199 -5.60 -1.15 16.14
N LEU A 200 -4.96 -2.26 16.53
CA LEU A 200 -5.41 -3.60 16.18
C LEU A 200 -6.78 -3.94 16.80
N ASP A 201 -7.08 -3.48 18.03
CA ASP A 201 -8.41 -3.58 18.64
C ASP A 201 -9.48 -2.87 17.78
N ALA A 202 -9.18 -1.65 17.33
CA ALA A 202 -10.10 -0.86 16.52
C ALA A 202 -10.31 -1.44 15.11
N VAL A 203 -9.24 -1.96 14.50
CA VAL A 203 -9.31 -2.60 13.17
C VAL A 203 -9.99 -3.97 13.27
N SER A 204 -9.65 -4.77 14.26
CA SER A 204 -10.16 -6.14 14.49
C SER A 204 -10.10 -7.00 13.22
N PRO A 205 -8.91 -7.17 12.60
CA PRO A 205 -8.79 -7.83 11.31
C PRO A 205 -8.95 -9.34 11.42
N GLN A 206 -9.61 -9.96 10.43
CA GLN A 206 -9.60 -11.42 10.28
C GLN A 206 -8.26 -11.91 9.72
N PHE A 207 -7.68 -11.13 8.79
CA PHE A 207 -6.38 -11.43 8.20
C PHE A 207 -5.53 -10.17 8.11
N ALA A 208 -4.24 -10.36 8.34
CA ALA A 208 -3.20 -9.35 8.25
C ALA A 208 -2.21 -9.74 7.15
N ILE A 209 -2.04 -8.88 6.16
CA ILE A 209 -1.09 -9.07 5.06
C ILE A 209 0.15 -8.25 5.36
N ILE A 210 1.29 -8.88 5.37
CA ILE A 210 2.60 -8.25 5.48
C ILE A 210 3.29 -8.39 4.13
N SER A 211 3.60 -7.26 3.51
CA SER A 211 4.39 -7.21 2.28
C SER A 211 5.82 -6.91 2.68
N ASP A 212 6.70 -7.86 2.50
CA ASP A 212 8.12 -7.74 2.85
C ASP A 212 8.98 -8.71 2.01
N GLY A 213 10.28 -8.46 1.98
CA GLY A 213 11.22 -9.25 1.20
C GLY A 213 11.78 -10.45 1.97
N PHE A 214 12.05 -11.53 1.25
CA PHE A 214 12.75 -12.68 1.81
C PHE A 214 14.14 -12.27 2.33
N GLU A 215 14.48 -12.68 3.56
CA GLU A 215 15.75 -12.37 4.22
C GLU A 215 16.14 -10.87 4.18
N ASN A 216 15.14 -9.99 4.29
CA ASN A 216 15.36 -8.55 4.21
C ASN A 216 16.29 -8.02 5.32
N SER A 217 17.10 -7.02 4.98
CA SER A 217 18.10 -6.43 5.89
C SER A 217 17.52 -5.72 7.11
N PHE A 218 16.22 -5.38 7.08
CA PHE A 218 15.50 -4.72 8.16
C PHE A 218 15.02 -5.69 9.23
N ARG A 219 15.11 -7.00 8.96
CA ARG A 219 14.58 -8.06 9.82
C ARG A 219 13.07 -7.91 10.06
N HIS A 220 12.36 -7.46 9.04
CA HIS A 220 10.90 -7.42 9.03
C HIS A 220 10.33 -8.77 8.57
N PRO A 221 9.13 -9.15 9.05
CA PRO A 221 8.37 -8.50 10.11
C PRO A 221 9.01 -8.72 11.48
N HIS A 222 8.92 -7.71 12.33
CA HIS A 222 9.48 -7.80 13.69
C HIS A 222 8.67 -8.81 14.55
N PRO A 223 9.32 -9.68 15.36
CA PRO A 223 8.63 -10.71 16.13
C PRO A 223 7.48 -10.17 17.00
N LYS A 224 7.67 -9.01 17.64
CA LYS A 224 6.62 -8.38 18.46
C LYS A 224 5.37 -7.97 17.66
N VAL A 225 5.48 -7.70 16.35
CA VAL A 225 4.31 -7.43 15.50
C VAL A 225 3.56 -8.72 15.25
N LEU A 226 4.28 -9.80 14.94
CA LEU A 226 3.68 -11.13 14.77
C LEU A 226 2.96 -11.60 16.04
N GLU A 227 3.58 -11.40 17.21
CA GLU A 227 2.98 -11.70 18.53
C GLU A 227 1.69 -10.90 18.74
N ARG A 228 1.68 -9.57 18.47
CA ARG A 228 0.48 -8.74 18.59
C ARG A 228 -0.62 -9.20 17.63
N LEU A 229 -0.30 -9.41 16.36
CA LEU A 229 -1.28 -9.89 15.38
C LEU A 229 -1.89 -11.24 15.78
N ALA A 230 -1.06 -12.17 16.28
CA ALA A 230 -1.53 -13.46 16.79
C ALA A 230 -2.41 -13.30 18.04
N ALA A 231 -2.06 -12.41 18.97
CA ALA A 231 -2.86 -12.11 20.16
C ALA A 231 -4.23 -11.53 19.81
N HIS A 232 -4.33 -10.78 18.69
CA HIS A 232 -5.59 -10.29 18.12
C HIS A 232 -6.28 -11.30 17.19
N HIS A 233 -5.82 -12.57 17.17
CA HIS A 233 -6.40 -13.66 16.37
C HIS A 233 -6.44 -13.43 14.87
N ALA A 234 -5.59 -12.55 14.32
CA ALA A 234 -5.49 -12.32 12.90
C ALA A 234 -4.74 -13.47 12.20
N GLY A 235 -5.28 -13.98 11.11
CA GLY A 235 -4.55 -14.87 10.21
C GLY A 235 -3.45 -14.09 9.51
N ILE A 236 -2.18 -14.51 9.67
CA ILE A 236 -1.02 -13.78 9.16
C ILE A 236 -0.60 -14.36 7.81
N LEU A 237 -0.51 -13.50 6.80
CA LEU A 237 -0.06 -13.79 5.43
C LEU A 237 1.17 -12.92 5.13
N ARG A 238 2.23 -13.51 4.57
CA ARG A 238 3.51 -12.83 4.38
C ARG A 238 4.06 -13.08 2.98
N THR A 239 4.42 -12.04 2.25
CA THR A 239 4.98 -12.21 0.89
C THR A 239 6.34 -12.90 0.88
N ASP A 240 7.18 -12.67 1.89
CA ASP A 240 8.48 -13.34 2.03
C ASP A 240 8.40 -14.87 2.24
N ARG A 241 7.24 -15.38 2.67
CA ARG A 241 7.02 -16.80 2.95
C ARG A 241 6.00 -17.46 2.05
N ASP A 242 4.95 -16.72 1.75
CA ASP A 242 3.77 -17.23 1.05
C ASP A 242 3.74 -16.81 -0.42
N GLY A 243 4.74 -15.97 -0.84
CA GLY A 243 4.76 -15.34 -2.15
C GLY A 243 3.62 -14.34 -2.33
N MET A 244 3.19 -14.15 -3.56
CA MET A 244 2.05 -13.27 -3.85
C MET A 244 0.79 -13.70 -3.10
N VAL A 245 0.16 -12.76 -2.38
CA VAL A 245 -1.09 -12.98 -1.65
C VAL A 245 -2.27 -12.39 -2.42
N THR A 246 -3.23 -13.24 -2.78
CA THR A 246 -4.48 -12.84 -3.43
C THR A 246 -5.66 -13.01 -2.48
N VAL A 247 -6.40 -11.93 -2.24
CA VAL A 247 -7.66 -11.96 -1.50
C VAL A 247 -8.80 -11.64 -2.46
N ARG A 248 -9.83 -12.51 -2.50
CA ARG A 248 -11.05 -12.28 -3.28
C ARG A 248 -12.26 -12.22 -2.37
N THR A 249 -13.22 -11.38 -2.74
CA THR A 249 -14.49 -11.30 -2.06
C THR A 249 -15.66 -11.03 -3.02
N ASP A 250 -16.80 -11.63 -2.73
CA ASP A 250 -18.10 -11.30 -3.34
C ASP A 250 -18.86 -10.24 -2.51
N GLY A 251 -18.22 -9.69 -1.48
CA GLY A 251 -18.78 -8.79 -0.50
C GLY A 251 -19.45 -9.50 0.69
N ARG A 252 -19.43 -10.83 0.73
CA ARG A 252 -19.91 -11.66 1.86
C ARG A 252 -18.85 -12.64 2.33
N ARG A 253 -18.28 -13.38 1.39
CA ARG A 253 -17.22 -14.37 1.66
C ARG A 253 -15.87 -13.79 1.32
N ILE A 254 -14.85 -14.26 1.99
CA ILE A 254 -13.44 -13.97 1.69
C ILE A 254 -12.78 -15.29 1.33
N SER A 255 -12.03 -15.32 0.25
CA SER A 255 -11.13 -16.42 -0.11
C SER A 255 -9.71 -15.90 -0.27
N ILE A 256 -8.75 -16.68 0.14
CA ILE A 256 -7.33 -16.35 0.12
C ILE A 256 -6.59 -17.41 -0.68
N GLU A 257 -5.72 -16.96 -1.56
CA GLU A 257 -4.78 -17.80 -2.30
C GLU A 257 -3.38 -17.20 -2.14
N THR A 258 -2.41 -18.06 -1.93
CA THR A 258 -0.99 -17.69 -1.86
C THR A 258 -0.24 -18.44 -2.96
N PHE A 259 0.81 -17.81 -3.48
CA PHE A 259 1.65 -18.43 -4.48
C PHE A 259 2.99 -18.79 -3.83
N ARG A 260 3.18 -20.06 -3.47
CA ARG A 260 4.47 -20.59 -3.05
C ARG A 260 5.24 -21.06 -4.28
N LEU A 261 6.43 -20.51 -4.48
CA LEU A 261 7.44 -21.16 -5.31
C LEU A 261 7.95 -22.37 -4.51
N HIS A 262 7.64 -23.58 -4.99
CA HIS A 262 8.20 -24.83 -4.44
C HIS A 262 9.51 -25.16 -5.14
#